data_7bc522cc7bfb4ea68e4cc16308e9a923
#
_entry.id   7bc522cc7bfb4ea68e4cc16308e9a923
#
_cell.length_a   1.000
_cell.length_b   1.000
_cell.length_c   1.000
_cell.angle_alpha   90.00
_cell.angle_beta   90.00
_cell.angle_gamma   90.00
#
_symmetry.space_group_name_H-M   'P 1'
#
loop_
_entity.id
_entity.type
_entity.pdbx_description
1 polymer ?
#
loop_
_entity_poly.entity_id
_entity_poly.type
_entity_poly.pdbx_seq_one_letter_code
_entity_poly.pdbx_strand_id
1 'polypeptide(L)'
;MEKWMVVLVAAGFLIPYGTVLAVTGNIHGAEYVRQQEKEAAGKYRILLDREENGDYLSLEEYLPSVLAAQISPDSEMEALKAQAVIARTYIRRQMGEEKEISELSLDLDRKPREELKKIWGKTEFPEKYSRLEEAVIQTNRIVMTYDGEMIAPLFCAVTAGSTRDGDEGYPYLKSVSCPDDEKAADFISFVSLSAKQAAAALNEIPGKEGEVRQVRPEAFPGKVQTVKRDTAGYVQEIQIDECSFTGEEAAGAFGLSSSCFFTEPQ
;
A
#
# COMPACT_ATOMS: atom_id res chain seq x y z
N MET A 1 24.15 -60.36 24.47
CA MET A 1 24.50 -59.18 23.61
C MET A 1 23.27 -58.60 22.92
N GLU A 2 22.32 -59.39 22.45
CA GLU A 2 21.13 -58.85 21.74
C GLU A 2 20.25 -57.87 22.53
N LYS A 3 19.99 -58.14 23.81
CA LYS A 3 19.14 -57.26 24.66
C LYS A 3 19.71 -55.83 24.81
N TRP A 4 21.01 -55.70 24.91
CA TRP A 4 21.67 -54.38 25.03
C TRP A 4 21.69 -53.60 23.73
N MET A 5 21.77 -54.31 22.60
CA MET A 5 21.73 -53.69 21.27
C MET A 5 20.35 -53.10 20.99
N VAL A 6 19.27 -53.79 21.37
CA VAL A 6 17.87 -53.29 21.25
C VAL A 6 17.68 -52.04 22.12
N VAL A 7 18.23 -52.03 23.35
CA VAL A 7 18.13 -50.87 24.25
C VAL A 7 18.89 -49.65 23.68
N LEU A 8 20.07 -49.87 23.10
CA LEU A 8 20.85 -48.78 22.49
C LEU A 8 20.20 -48.22 21.23
N VAL A 9 19.60 -49.06 20.39
CA VAL A 9 18.85 -48.62 19.22
C VAL A 9 17.59 -47.85 19.62
N ALA A 10 16.84 -48.38 20.60
CA ALA A 10 15.66 -47.67 21.13
C ALA A 10 16.01 -46.33 21.78
N ALA A 11 17.11 -46.23 22.51
CA ALA A 11 17.61 -44.99 23.08
C ALA A 11 18.07 -44.00 21.98
N GLY A 12 18.69 -44.50 20.92
CA GLY A 12 19.10 -43.67 19.77
C GLY A 12 17.94 -42.99 19.02
N PHE A 13 16.75 -43.59 19.06
CA PHE A 13 15.54 -42.97 18.48
C PHE A 13 14.72 -42.17 19.48
N LEU A 14 14.61 -42.63 20.72
CA LEU A 14 13.77 -41.99 21.74
C LEU A 14 14.41 -40.71 22.33
N ILE A 15 15.73 -40.62 22.46
CA ILE A 15 16.40 -39.43 22.98
C ILE A 15 16.22 -38.22 22.05
N PRO A 16 16.48 -38.29 20.73
CA PRO A 16 16.22 -37.17 19.84
C PRO A 16 14.75 -36.77 19.77
N TYR A 17 13.85 -37.79 19.81
CA TYR A 17 12.40 -37.55 19.83
C TYR A 17 11.93 -36.91 21.14
N GLY A 18 12.45 -37.36 22.26
CA GLY A 18 12.20 -36.78 23.59
C GLY A 18 12.74 -35.38 23.75
N THR A 19 13.90 -35.07 23.17
CA THR A 19 14.45 -33.69 23.18
C THR A 19 13.65 -32.76 22.28
N VAL A 20 13.22 -33.21 21.10
CA VAL A 20 12.31 -32.44 20.24
C VAL A 20 10.98 -32.18 20.93
N LEU A 21 10.36 -33.17 21.54
CA LEU A 21 9.11 -33.02 22.34
C LEU A 21 9.32 -32.08 23.55
N ALA A 22 10.45 -32.18 24.23
CA ALA A 22 10.77 -31.29 25.37
C ALA A 22 10.99 -29.82 24.93
N VAL A 23 11.53 -29.61 23.73
CA VAL A 23 11.75 -28.27 23.16
C VAL A 23 10.48 -27.72 22.51
N THR A 24 9.71 -28.55 21.79
CA THR A 24 8.46 -28.14 21.12
C THR A 24 7.25 -28.20 22.04
N GLY A 25 7.25 -29.06 23.04
CA GLY A 25 6.19 -29.20 24.04
C GLY A 25 6.29 -28.24 25.22
N ASN A 26 7.26 -27.35 25.21
CA ASN A 26 7.39 -26.37 26.28
C ASN A 26 6.39 -25.21 26.04
N ILE A 27 5.18 -25.38 26.56
CA ILE A 27 4.08 -24.40 26.52
C ILE A 27 4.57 -23.02 27.01
N HIS A 28 5.49 -22.99 27.96
CA HIS A 28 6.11 -21.77 28.46
C HIS A 28 7.00 -21.07 27.41
N GLY A 29 7.66 -21.81 26.53
CA GLY A 29 8.43 -21.25 25.42
C GLY A 29 7.54 -20.53 24.40
N ALA A 30 6.39 -21.13 24.06
CA ALA A 30 5.43 -20.52 23.15
C ALA A 30 4.74 -19.28 23.77
N GLU A 31 4.42 -19.32 25.07
CA GLU A 31 3.91 -18.16 25.81
C GLU A 31 4.95 -17.07 25.95
N TYR A 32 6.21 -17.40 26.23
CA TYR A 32 7.31 -16.45 26.31
C TYR A 32 7.58 -15.77 24.97
N VAL A 33 7.59 -16.50 23.87
CA VAL A 33 7.72 -15.94 22.53
C VAL A 33 6.53 -15.04 22.20
N ARG A 34 5.30 -15.45 22.48
CA ARG A 34 4.09 -14.64 22.31
C ARG A 34 4.11 -13.39 23.18
N GLN A 35 4.65 -13.46 24.38
CA GLN A 35 4.74 -12.30 25.28
C GLN A 35 5.81 -11.33 24.81
N GLN A 36 6.98 -11.82 24.36
CA GLN A 36 8.00 -10.98 23.71
C GLN A 36 7.48 -10.37 22.40
N GLU A 37 6.70 -11.11 21.63
CA GLU A 37 6.06 -10.59 20.41
C GLU A 37 5.05 -9.48 20.74
N LYS A 38 4.24 -9.65 21.80
CA LYS A 38 3.31 -8.61 22.28
C LYS A 38 4.02 -7.38 22.82
N GLU A 39 5.07 -7.56 23.64
CA GLU A 39 5.86 -6.46 24.16
C GLU A 39 6.58 -5.69 23.05
N ALA A 40 7.06 -6.39 22.02
CA ALA A 40 7.68 -5.77 20.87
C ALA A 40 6.66 -5.17 19.89
N ALA A 41 5.46 -5.74 19.79
CA ALA A 41 4.35 -5.16 19.02
C ALA A 41 3.83 -3.88 19.68
N GLY A 42 3.81 -3.82 21.02
CA GLY A 42 3.45 -2.62 21.77
C GLY A 42 4.50 -1.51 21.78
N LYS A 43 5.66 -1.72 21.15
CA LYS A 43 6.76 -0.76 21.14
C LYS A 43 6.41 0.53 20.40
N TYR A 44 5.60 0.45 19.35
CA TYR A 44 5.18 1.58 18.53
C TYR A 44 3.69 1.79 18.69
N ARG A 45 3.28 3.01 19.00
CA ARG A 45 1.90 3.36 19.33
C ARG A 45 1.37 4.48 18.46
N ILE A 46 0.09 4.40 18.14
CA ILE A 46 -0.65 5.42 17.40
C ILE A 46 -1.64 6.07 18.38
N LEU A 47 -1.57 7.37 18.52
CA LEU A 47 -2.56 8.16 19.27
C LEU A 47 -3.80 8.36 18.39
N LEU A 48 -4.95 7.89 18.84
CA LEU A 48 -6.24 8.03 18.16
C LEU A 48 -6.87 9.38 18.50
N ASP A 49 -6.31 10.46 18.00
CA ASP A 49 -6.75 11.83 18.28
C ASP A 49 -7.87 12.33 17.34
N ARG A 50 -8.31 11.50 16.37
CA ARG A 50 -9.57 11.68 15.64
C ARG A 50 -10.79 11.21 16.45
N GLU A 51 -10.58 10.48 17.53
CA GLU A 51 -11.61 9.98 18.44
C GLU A 51 -11.64 10.81 19.73
N GLU A 52 -12.82 11.00 20.33
CA GLU A 52 -12.99 11.89 21.48
C GLU A 52 -12.14 11.50 22.72
N ASN A 53 -11.73 10.23 22.84
CA ASN A 53 -11.04 9.73 24.02
C ASN A 53 -9.53 9.80 23.93
N GLY A 54 -8.92 10.02 22.76
CA GLY A 54 -7.46 10.10 22.60
C GLY A 54 -6.72 8.84 23.04
N ASP A 55 -7.31 7.67 22.82
CA ASP A 55 -6.71 6.37 23.19
C ASP A 55 -5.50 6.01 22.30
N TYR A 56 -4.67 5.08 22.79
CA TYR A 56 -3.55 4.55 22.02
C TYR A 56 -3.84 3.13 21.54
N LEU A 57 -3.48 2.86 20.29
CA LEU A 57 -3.34 1.51 19.77
C LEU A 57 -1.85 1.19 19.51
N SER A 58 -1.46 -0.07 19.67
CA SER A 58 -0.20 -0.51 19.07
C SER A 58 -0.27 -0.41 17.55
N LEU A 59 0.89 -0.23 16.91
CA LEU A 59 0.96 -0.19 15.44
C LEU A 59 0.29 -1.42 14.81
N GLU A 60 0.54 -2.62 15.36
CA GLU A 60 0.00 -3.86 14.82
C GLU A 60 -1.54 -3.97 15.00
N GLU A 61 -2.10 -3.42 16.08
CA GLU A 61 -3.56 -3.33 16.25
C GLU A 61 -4.21 -2.27 15.36
N TYR A 62 -3.47 -1.25 14.97
CA TYR A 62 -3.93 -0.18 14.09
C TYR A 62 -4.00 -0.62 12.61
N LEU A 63 -3.02 -1.43 12.16
CA LEU A 63 -2.87 -1.83 10.77
C LEU A 63 -4.11 -2.48 10.12
N PRO A 64 -4.87 -3.40 10.76
CA PRO A 64 -6.06 -3.99 10.13
C PRO A 64 -7.08 -2.95 9.69
N SER A 65 -7.23 -1.85 10.44
CA SER A 65 -8.13 -0.75 10.10
C SER A 65 -7.65 0.07 8.89
N VAL A 66 -6.34 0.21 8.72
CA VAL A 66 -5.70 0.83 7.55
C VAL A 66 -5.86 -0.08 6.33
N LEU A 67 -5.55 -1.37 6.45
CA LEU A 67 -5.72 -2.32 5.36
C LEU A 67 -7.15 -2.33 4.82
N ALA A 68 -8.14 -2.33 5.71
CA ALA A 68 -9.56 -2.30 5.34
C ALA A 68 -9.98 -1.06 4.52
N ALA A 69 -9.22 0.03 4.60
CA ALA A 69 -9.42 1.22 3.77
C ALA A 69 -8.73 1.12 2.40
N GLN A 70 -7.65 0.34 2.30
CA GLN A 70 -6.75 0.32 1.15
C GLN A 70 -6.92 -0.87 0.21
N ILE A 71 -7.37 -2.02 0.72
CA ILE A 71 -7.48 -3.27 -0.05
C ILE A 71 -8.71 -4.06 0.38
N SER A 72 -9.32 -4.78 -0.57
CA SER A 72 -10.44 -5.67 -0.25
C SER A 72 -9.97 -6.80 0.68
N PRO A 73 -10.70 -7.10 1.77
CA PRO A 73 -10.39 -8.24 2.63
C PRO A 73 -10.53 -9.59 1.90
N ASP A 74 -11.20 -9.63 0.76
CA ASP A 74 -11.39 -10.82 -0.07
C ASP A 74 -10.20 -11.05 -1.02
N SER A 75 -9.22 -10.14 -1.07
CA SER A 75 -7.99 -10.31 -1.86
C SER A 75 -7.17 -11.52 -1.41
N GLU A 76 -6.28 -11.99 -2.28
CA GLU A 76 -5.36 -13.07 -1.96
C GLU A 76 -4.50 -12.72 -0.73
N MET A 77 -4.22 -13.72 0.12
CA MET A 77 -3.50 -13.51 1.39
C MET A 77 -2.13 -12.85 1.17
N GLU A 78 -1.41 -13.20 0.12
CA GLU A 78 -0.11 -12.61 -0.18
C GLU A 78 -0.22 -11.12 -0.55
N ALA A 79 -1.31 -10.70 -1.20
CA ALA A 79 -1.59 -9.29 -1.45
C ALA A 79 -1.91 -8.53 -0.15
N LEU A 80 -2.71 -9.12 0.75
CA LEU A 80 -2.98 -8.55 2.08
C LEU A 80 -1.70 -8.41 2.90
N LYS A 81 -0.80 -9.40 2.86
CA LYS A 81 0.51 -9.35 3.51
C LYS A 81 1.41 -8.26 2.93
N ALA A 82 1.47 -8.14 1.61
CA ALA A 82 2.24 -7.09 0.95
C ALA A 82 1.73 -5.70 1.39
N GLN A 83 0.41 -5.51 1.43
CA GLN A 83 -0.20 -4.26 1.88
C GLN A 83 0.08 -3.97 3.36
N ALA A 84 0.12 -5.00 4.22
CA ALA A 84 0.48 -4.84 5.63
C ALA A 84 1.94 -4.35 5.79
N VAL A 85 2.87 -4.90 4.99
CA VAL A 85 4.28 -4.45 4.97
C VAL A 85 4.40 -3.01 4.46
N ILE A 86 3.66 -2.65 3.41
CA ILE A 86 3.59 -1.28 2.86
C ILE A 86 3.11 -0.30 3.93
N ALA A 87 1.94 -0.55 4.52
CA ALA A 87 1.34 0.33 5.52
C ALA A 87 2.24 0.48 6.76
N ARG A 88 2.82 -0.63 7.24
CA ARG A 88 3.77 -0.62 8.37
C ARG A 88 5.01 0.19 8.05
N THR A 89 5.59 0.02 6.85
CA THR A 89 6.79 0.77 6.42
C THR A 89 6.50 2.25 6.37
N TYR A 90 5.36 2.66 5.80
CA TYR A 90 4.93 4.05 5.75
C TYR A 90 4.84 4.66 7.15
N ILE A 91 4.07 4.05 8.05
CA ILE A 91 3.88 4.57 9.40
C ILE A 91 5.21 4.63 10.16
N ARG A 92 6.02 3.57 10.09
CA ARG A 92 7.33 3.53 10.74
C ARG A 92 8.29 4.59 10.20
N ARG A 93 8.24 4.86 8.90
CA ARG A 93 9.02 5.93 8.29
C ARG A 93 8.58 7.32 8.77
N GLN A 94 7.27 7.55 8.91
CA GLN A 94 6.73 8.80 9.46
C GLN A 94 7.09 8.99 10.95
N MET A 95 7.15 7.91 11.71
CA MET A 95 7.61 7.94 13.11
C MET A 95 9.08 8.31 13.23
N GLY A 96 9.93 7.95 12.27
CA GLY A 96 11.37 8.09 12.39
C GLY A 96 11.92 7.32 13.59
N GLU A 97 12.59 8.00 14.52
CA GLU A 97 13.12 7.41 15.75
C GLU A 97 12.09 7.35 16.89
N GLU A 98 10.99 8.07 16.77
CA GLU A 98 9.93 8.12 17.77
C GLU A 98 9.19 6.78 17.88
N LYS A 99 8.57 6.58 19.03
CA LYS A 99 7.77 5.38 19.31
C LYS A 99 6.27 5.63 19.27
N GLU A 100 5.88 6.87 19.13
CA GLU A 100 4.50 7.32 19.12
C GLU A 100 4.28 8.32 18.01
N ILE A 101 3.10 8.28 17.41
CA ILE A 101 2.69 9.25 16.41
C ILE A 101 1.18 9.48 16.53
N SER A 102 0.74 10.72 16.28
CA SER A 102 -0.67 11.07 16.14
C SER A 102 -1.21 10.53 14.80
N GLU A 103 -2.41 9.95 14.80
CA GLU A 103 -3.05 9.55 13.55
C GLU A 103 -3.37 10.74 12.63
N LEU A 104 -3.52 11.95 13.19
CA LEU A 104 -3.69 13.18 12.40
C LEU A 104 -2.44 13.56 11.59
N SER A 105 -1.26 13.09 12.02
CA SER A 105 0.00 13.30 11.32
C SER A 105 0.24 12.26 10.21
N LEU A 106 -0.61 11.22 10.13
CA LEU A 106 -0.56 10.21 9.10
C LEU A 106 -1.53 10.57 7.97
N ASP A 107 -1.00 10.72 6.76
CA ASP A 107 -1.83 10.86 5.56
C ASP A 107 -2.31 9.45 5.12
N LEU A 108 -3.10 8.84 5.99
CA LEU A 108 -3.67 7.51 5.81
C LEU A 108 -5.14 7.49 6.21
N ASP A 109 -5.95 6.92 5.33
CA ASP A 109 -7.30 6.54 5.68
C ASP A 109 -7.31 5.25 6.47
N ARG A 110 -8.22 5.16 7.44
CA ARG A 110 -8.55 3.92 8.14
C ARG A 110 -10.06 3.79 8.31
N LYS A 111 -10.51 2.56 8.48
CA LYS A 111 -11.89 2.24 8.87
C LYS A 111 -11.87 1.60 10.25
N PRO A 112 -12.34 2.30 11.30
CA PRO A 112 -12.39 1.76 12.65
C PRO A 112 -13.16 0.44 12.72
N ARG A 113 -12.78 -0.42 13.66
CA ARG A 113 -13.40 -1.74 13.83
C ARG A 113 -14.92 -1.68 13.96
N GLU A 114 -15.43 -0.68 14.67
CA GLU A 114 -16.88 -0.51 14.87
C GLU A 114 -17.60 -0.07 13.58
N GLU A 115 -16.93 0.69 12.73
CA GLU A 115 -17.42 1.04 11.40
C GLU A 115 -17.47 -0.19 10.50
N LEU A 116 -16.40 -1.00 10.49
CA LEU A 116 -16.33 -2.25 9.71
C LEU A 116 -17.42 -3.26 10.11
N LYS A 117 -17.75 -3.34 11.41
CA LYS A 117 -18.88 -4.15 11.89
C LYS A 117 -20.21 -3.71 11.29
N LYS A 118 -20.40 -2.39 11.07
CA LYS A 118 -21.61 -1.87 10.44
C LYS A 118 -21.63 -2.13 8.94
N ILE A 119 -20.47 -1.98 8.27
CA ILE A 119 -20.33 -2.16 6.82
C ILE A 119 -20.50 -3.65 6.44
N TRP A 120 -19.79 -4.55 7.11
CA TRP A 120 -19.78 -5.98 6.77
C TRP A 120 -20.87 -6.79 7.52
N GLY A 121 -21.52 -6.17 8.50
CA GLY A 121 -22.52 -6.84 9.32
C GLY A 121 -21.94 -7.93 10.23
N LYS A 122 -22.83 -8.55 11.03
CA LYS A 122 -22.40 -9.51 12.07
C LYS A 122 -21.85 -10.82 11.50
N THR A 123 -22.28 -11.19 10.30
CA THR A 123 -21.95 -12.48 9.67
C THR A 123 -20.58 -12.45 9.00
N GLU A 124 -20.29 -11.43 8.21
CA GLU A 124 -19.06 -11.36 7.41
C GLU A 124 -17.89 -10.70 8.16
N PHE A 125 -18.19 -9.80 9.11
CA PHE A 125 -17.16 -9.08 9.86
C PHE A 125 -16.10 -10.00 10.50
N PRO A 126 -16.44 -11.10 11.21
CA PRO A 126 -15.43 -11.92 11.88
C PRO A 126 -14.44 -12.54 10.90
N GLU A 127 -14.92 -13.04 9.78
CA GLU A 127 -14.09 -13.68 8.76
C GLU A 127 -13.19 -12.65 8.07
N LYS A 128 -13.77 -11.58 7.54
CA LYS A 128 -13.04 -10.53 6.82
C LYS A 128 -12.00 -9.84 7.70
N TYR A 129 -12.36 -9.52 8.93
CA TYR A 129 -11.43 -8.87 9.86
C TYR A 129 -10.30 -9.80 10.29
N SER A 130 -10.58 -11.09 10.53
CA SER A 130 -9.58 -12.09 10.85
C SER A 130 -8.53 -12.26 9.73
N ARG A 131 -8.92 -12.17 8.46
CA ARG A 131 -7.98 -12.21 7.33
C ARG A 131 -6.99 -11.05 7.35
N LEU A 132 -7.47 -9.84 7.67
CA LEU A 132 -6.61 -8.66 7.80
C LEU A 132 -5.66 -8.80 9.01
N GLU A 133 -6.16 -9.25 10.16
CA GLU A 133 -5.33 -9.53 11.34
C GLU A 133 -4.27 -10.61 11.03
N GLU A 134 -4.64 -11.67 10.32
CA GLU A 134 -3.71 -12.73 9.93
C GLU A 134 -2.58 -12.21 9.04
N ALA A 135 -2.88 -11.37 8.04
CA ALA A 135 -1.88 -10.76 7.19
C ALA A 135 -0.88 -9.90 7.99
N VAL A 136 -1.38 -9.14 8.95
CA VAL A 136 -0.55 -8.33 9.85
C VAL A 136 0.33 -9.20 10.74
N ILE A 137 -0.23 -10.26 11.34
CA ILE A 137 0.50 -11.18 12.21
C ILE A 137 1.60 -11.91 11.44
N GLN A 138 1.29 -12.44 10.25
CA GLN A 138 2.25 -13.18 9.43
C GLN A 138 3.40 -12.32 8.91
N THR A 139 3.22 -11.00 8.87
CA THR A 139 4.24 -10.03 8.45
C THR A 139 4.77 -9.18 9.60
N ASN A 140 4.54 -9.60 10.84
CA ASN A 140 4.93 -8.82 12.01
C ASN A 140 6.40 -8.38 11.92
N ARG A 141 6.66 -7.07 12.20
CA ARG A 141 7.97 -6.42 12.16
C ARG A 141 8.64 -6.31 10.79
N ILE A 142 8.06 -6.84 9.73
CA ILE A 142 8.64 -6.71 8.39
C ILE A 142 8.37 -5.29 7.87
N VAL A 143 9.44 -4.61 7.47
CA VAL A 143 9.42 -3.32 6.79
C VAL A 143 10.32 -3.36 5.56
N MET A 144 10.08 -2.48 4.60
CA MET A 144 10.89 -2.37 3.40
C MET A 144 12.00 -1.34 3.59
N THR A 145 13.21 -1.71 3.20
CA THR A 145 14.39 -0.83 3.27
C THR A 145 15.16 -0.85 1.96
N TYR A 146 15.86 0.24 1.69
CA TYR A 146 16.84 0.36 0.62
C TYR A 146 18.09 1.03 1.19
N ASP A 147 19.24 0.45 0.99
CA ASP A 147 20.53 0.88 1.56
C ASP A 147 20.48 1.13 3.09
N GLY A 148 19.68 0.32 3.81
CA GLY A 148 19.53 0.39 5.27
C GLY A 148 18.46 1.35 5.77
N GLU A 149 17.95 2.22 4.93
CA GLU A 149 16.90 3.20 5.28
C GLU A 149 15.50 2.72 4.85
N MET A 150 14.47 3.05 5.64
CA MET A 150 13.09 2.74 5.28
C MET A 150 12.66 3.53 4.04
N ILE A 151 12.14 2.82 3.04
CA ILE A 151 11.70 3.43 1.78
C ILE A 151 10.38 4.21 1.94
N ALA A 152 10.07 5.09 0.97
CA ALA A 152 8.71 5.57 0.76
C ALA A 152 7.93 4.48 -0.01
N PRO A 153 7.03 3.75 0.63
CA PRO A 153 6.38 2.59 0.03
C PRO A 153 5.17 3.05 -0.81
N LEU A 154 5.42 3.26 -2.10
CA LEU A 154 4.36 3.61 -3.04
C LEU A 154 3.63 2.35 -3.52
N PHE A 155 2.32 2.46 -3.69
CA PHE A 155 1.49 1.41 -4.27
C PHE A 155 0.36 2.01 -5.11
N CYS A 156 -0.20 1.20 -6.00
CA CYS A 156 -1.42 1.50 -6.75
C CYS A 156 -2.30 0.25 -6.81
N ALA A 157 -3.61 0.45 -6.86
CA ALA A 157 -4.55 -0.67 -6.91
C ALA A 157 -4.59 -1.34 -8.29
N VAL A 158 -4.45 -0.55 -9.35
CA VAL A 158 -4.51 -0.99 -10.75
C VAL A 158 -3.50 -0.18 -11.55
N THR A 159 -2.69 -0.84 -12.37
CA THR A 159 -1.74 -0.22 -13.31
C THR A 159 -2.31 -0.21 -14.71
N ALA A 160 -1.66 0.46 -15.65
CA ALA A 160 -1.98 0.39 -17.07
C ALA A 160 -1.31 -0.83 -17.76
N GLY A 161 -1.19 -1.97 -17.05
CA GLY A 161 -0.54 -3.20 -17.51
C GLY A 161 0.91 -3.35 -17.04
N SER A 162 1.51 -2.28 -16.52
CA SER A 162 2.82 -2.30 -15.83
C SER A 162 2.98 -1.09 -14.93
N THR A 163 3.80 -1.26 -13.87
CA THR A 163 4.25 -0.13 -13.07
C THR A 163 5.34 0.66 -13.80
N ARG A 164 5.73 1.82 -13.26
CA ARG A 164 6.79 2.68 -13.80
C ARG A 164 8.08 2.50 -13.03
N ASP A 165 9.21 2.74 -13.69
CA ASP A 165 10.47 2.96 -12.99
C ASP A 165 10.38 4.23 -12.15
N GLY A 166 11.01 4.21 -10.98
CA GLY A 166 11.22 5.41 -10.18
C GLY A 166 12.27 6.34 -10.80
N ASP A 167 12.22 7.58 -10.41
CA ASP A 167 13.24 8.57 -10.71
C ASP A 167 14.40 8.52 -9.69
N GLU A 168 15.26 9.55 -9.71
CA GLU A 168 16.40 9.66 -8.78
C GLU A 168 15.98 9.66 -7.30
N GLY A 169 14.75 10.07 -6.98
CA GLY A 169 14.20 10.05 -5.62
C GLY A 169 13.72 8.67 -5.18
N TYR A 170 13.50 7.77 -6.14
CA TYR A 170 12.95 6.43 -5.92
C TYR A 170 13.72 5.34 -6.67
N PRO A 171 15.04 5.20 -6.48
CA PRO A 171 15.89 4.30 -7.27
C PRO A 171 15.55 2.82 -7.08
N TYR A 172 14.84 2.48 -6.01
CA TYR A 172 14.38 1.14 -5.68
C TYR A 172 13.09 0.74 -6.41
N LEU A 173 12.35 1.69 -7.00
CA LEU A 173 11.17 1.38 -7.80
C LEU A 173 11.60 0.92 -9.19
N LYS A 174 11.19 -0.27 -9.57
CA LYS A 174 11.42 -0.84 -10.90
C LYS A 174 10.09 -1.21 -11.54
N SER A 175 10.01 -0.99 -12.83
CA SER A 175 8.83 -1.38 -13.61
C SER A 175 8.59 -2.88 -13.51
N VAL A 176 7.36 -3.26 -13.20
CA VAL A 176 6.88 -4.65 -13.12
C VAL A 176 5.66 -4.80 -14.03
N SER A 177 5.63 -5.87 -14.81
CA SER A 177 4.47 -6.21 -15.62
C SER A 177 3.32 -6.71 -14.74
N CYS A 178 2.13 -6.16 -14.95
CA CYS A 178 0.89 -6.46 -14.23
C CYS A 178 -0.24 -6.80 -15.22
N PRO A 179 -0.13 -7.90 -16.01
CA PRO A 179 -1.08 -8.20 -17.07
C PRO A 179 -2.50 -8.51 -16.57
N ASP A 180 -2.62 -8.98 -15.33
CA ASP A 180 -3.93 -9.29 -14.74
C ASP A 180 -4.75 -8.04 -14.38
N ASP A 181 -4.13 -6.87 -14.31
CA ASP A 181 -4.82 -5.60 -14.06
C ASP A 181 -5.85 -5.26 -15.14
N GLU A 182 -5.68 -5.78 -16.37
CA GLU A 182 -6.68 -5.65 -17.44
C GLU A 182 -8.06 -6.20 -17.07
N LYS A 183 -8.13 -7.10 -16.09
CA LYS A 183 -9.38 -7.70 -15.60
C LYS A 183 -10.07 -6.87 -14.52
N ALA A 184 -9.41 -5.83 -14.03
CA ALA A 184 -9.98 -4.96 -13.01
C ALA A 184 -11.14 -4.13 -13.60
N ALA A 185 -12.19 -3.96 -12.80
CA ALA A 185 -13.37 -3.21 -13.23
C ALA A 185 -13.04 -1.75 -13.59
N ASP A 186 -12.05 -1.17 -12.91
CA ASP A 186 -11.64 0.21 -13.08
C ASP A 186 -10.40 0.37 -13.99
N PHE A 187 -10.05 -0.66 -14.76
CA PHE A 187 -8.91 -0.63 -15.68
C PHE A 187 -9.02 0.47 -16.73
N ILE A 188 -10.23 0.71 -17.25
CA ILE A 188 -10.52 1.80 -18.18
C ILE A 188 -11.63 2.67 -17.59
N SER A 189 -11.36 3.96 -17.51
CA SER A 189 -12.33 4.98 -17.14
C SER A 189 -12.38 6.10 -18.18
N PHE A 190 -13.50 6.82 -18.23
CA PHE A 190 -13.71 7.89 -19.19
C PHE A 190 -14.13 9.17 -18.47
N VAL A 191 -13.53 10.29 -18.87
CA VAL A 191 -13.94 11.62 -18.45
C VAL A 191 -14.27 12.45 -19.69
N SER A 192 -15.46 13.03 -19.73
CA SER A 192 -15.88 13.95 -20.78
C SER A 192 -15.82 15.39 -20.29
N LEU A 193 -15.04 16.22 -20.97
CA LEU A 193 -14.91 17.64 -20.68
C LEU A 193 -15.26 18.48 -21.91
N SER A 194 -16.01 19.55 -21.71
CA SER A 194 -16.10 20.58 -22.75
C SER A 194 -14.77 21.32 -22.88
N ALA A 195 -14.50 21.87 -24.07
CA ALA A 195 -13.29 22.67 -24.33
C ALA A 195 -13.07 23.79 -23.27
N LYS A 196 -14.17 24.42 -22.82
CA LYS A 196 -14.12 25.45 -21.79
C LYS A 196 -13.71 24.90 -20.42
N GLN A 197 -14.20 23.72 -20.03
CA GLN A 197 -13.85 23.07 -18.76
C GLN A 197 -12.39 22.61 -18.78
N ALA A 198 -11.96 21.98 -19.88
CA ALA A 198 -10.59 21.52 -20.03
C ALA A 198 -9.57 22.69 -19.96
N ALA A 199 -9.85 23.79 -20.69
CA ALA A 199 -9.01 24.97 -20.65
C ALA A 199 -8.98 25.60 -19.25
N ALA A 200 -10.13 25.72 -18.58
CA ALA A 200 -10.20 26.29 -17.24
C ALA A 200 -9.39 25.47 -16.23
N ALA A 201 -9.52 24.15 -16.25
CA ALA A 201 -8.80 23.24 -15.35
C ALA A 201 -7.27 23.34 -15.54
N LEU A 202 -6.78 23.40 -16.76
CA LEU A 202 -5.35 23.56 -17.04
C LEU A 202 -4.80 24.94 -16.62
N ASN A 203 -5.61 25.97 -16.72
CA ASN A 203 -5.21 27.33 -16.33
C ASN A 203 -5.12 27.51 -14.81
N GLU A 204 -5.67 26.58 -14.01
CA GLU A 204 -5.49 26.55 -12.55
C GLU A 204 -4.12 25.97 -12.13
N ILE A 205 -3.41 25.31 -13.04
CA ILE A 205 -2.09 24.74 -12.75
C ILE A 205 -1.07 25.87 -12.69
N PRO A 206 -0.34 26.04 -11.56
CA PRO A 206 0.70 27.06 -11.45
C PRO A 206 1.78 26.83 -12.50
N GLY A 207 2.15 27.88 -13.24
CA GLY A 207 3.32 27.87 -14.09
C GLY A 207 4.63 27.78 -13.29
N LYS A 208 5.70 27.32 -13.91
CA LYS A 208 7.03 27.46 -13.32
C LYS A 208 7.38 28.95 -13.20
N GLU A 209 8.32 29.32 -12.32
CA GLU A 209 8.69 30.72 -12.08
C GLU A 209 8.84 31.52 -13.39
N GLY A 210 7.98 32.54 -13.56
CA GLY A 210 7.97 33.42 -14.76
C GLY A 210 7.17 32.90 -15.96
N GLU A 211 6.55 31.69 -15.88
CA GLU A 211 5.76 31.13 -16.96
C GLU A 211 4.27 31.42 -16.75
N VAL A 212 3.66 32.14 -17.70
CA VAL A 212 2.20 32.31 -17.74
C VAL A 212 1.64 31.26 -18.68
N ARG A 213 1.02 30.23 -18.13
CA ARG A 213 0.29 29.19 -18.87
C ARG A 213 -1.12 29.71 -19.13
N GLN A 214 -1.49 29.87 -20.39
CA GLN A 214 -2.85 30.25 -20.78
C GLN A 214 -3.30 29.41 -21.96
N VAL A 215 -4.13 28.42 -21.67
CA VAL A 215 -4.78 27.56 -22.67
C VAL A 215 -6.13 28.17 -23.05
N ARG A 216 -6.38 28.29 -24.34
CA ARG A 216 -7.65 28.79 -24.89
C ARG A 216 -8.59 27.64 -25.19
N PRO A 217 -9.91 27.79 -24.96
CA PRO A 217 -10.89 26.76 -25.30
C PRO A 217 -10.83 26.30 -26.77
N GLU A 218 -10.48 27.21 -27.68
CA GLU A 218 -10.37 26.96 -29.12
C GLU A 218 -9.20 26.03 -29.49
N ALA A 219 -8.30 25.74 -28.54
CA ALA A 219 -7.24 24.75 -28.70
C ALA A 219 -7.77 23.30 -28.76
N PHE A 220 -8.96 23.07 -28.21
CA PHE A 220 -9.56 21.73 -28.15
C PHE A 220 -10.51 21.47 -29.30
N PRO A 221 -10.47 20.25 -29.89
CA PRO A 221 -9.49 19.20 -29.66
C PRO A 221 -8.22 19.32 -30.50
N GLY A 222 -8.17 20.25 -31.45
CA GLY A 222 -7.22 20.27 -32.56
C GLY A 222 -5.76 20.55 -32.21
N LYS A 223 -5.48 21.17 -31.04
CA LYS A 223 -4.13 21.52 -30.59
C LYS A 223 -3.73 20.73 -29.34
N VAL A 224 -4.17 19.52 -29.20
CA VAL A 224 -3.80 18.58 -28.13
C VAL A 224 -2.87 17.52 -28.71
N GLN A 225 -1.63 17.47 -28.24
CA GLN A 225 -0.64 16.54 -28.74
C GLN A 225 0.15 15.90 -27.60
N THR A 226 0.09 14.58 -27.46
CA THR A 226 1.04 13.85 -26.60
C THR A 226 2.40 13.89 -27.26
N VAL A 227 3.37 14.51 -26.59
CA VAL A 227 4.75 14.68 -27.08
C VAL A 227 5.59 13.47 -26.74
N LYS A 228 5.44 12.95 -25.51
CA LYS A 228 6.26 11.86 -25.01
C LYS A 228 5.48 10.94 -24.07
N ARG A 229 5.73 9.64 -24.24
CA ARG A 229 5.30 8.59 -23.30
C ARG A 229 6.53 7.83 -22.80
N ASP A 230 6.42 7.25 -21.59
CA ASP A 230 7.39 6.30 -21.14
C ASP A 230 7.17 4.90 -21.73
N THR A 231 8.04 3.96 -21.39
CA THR A 231 7.99 2.56 -21.87
C THR A 231 6.77 1.79 -21.39
N ALA A 232 6.13 2.24 -20.32
CA ALA A 232 4.91 1.68 -19.76
C ALA A 232 3.63 2.33 -20.34
N GLY A 233 3.77 3.31 -21.24
CA GLY A 233 2.65 3.97 -21.94
C GLY A 233 2.12 5.22 -21.25
N TYR A 234 2.63 5.58 -20.08
CA TYR A 234 2.23 6.79 -19.35
C TYR A 234 2.71 8.05 -20.07
N VAL A 235 1.88 9.07 -20.13
CA VAL A 235 2.21 10.38 -20.70
C VAL A 235 3.26 11.03 -19.80
N GLN A 236 4.41 11.38 -20.37
CA GLN A 236 5.43 12.18 -19.70
C GLN A 236 5.25 13.66 -20.02
N GLU A 237 4.90 13.96 -21.27
CA GLU A 237 4.71 15.31 -21.74
C GLU A 237 3.57 15.39 -22.74
N ILE A 238 2.70 16.38 -22.54
CA ILE A 238 1.60 16.71 -23.43
C ILE A 238 1.63 18.21 -23.72
N GLN A 239 1.53 18.58 -24.99
CA GLN A 239 1.39 19.97 -25.45
C GLN A 239 -0.08 20.26 -25.76
N ILE A 240 -0.58 21.35 -25.19
CA ILE A 240 -1.94 21.83 -25.40
C ILE A 240 -1.87 23.34 -25.68
N ASP A 241 -2.31 23.74 -26.89
CA ASP A 241 -2.07 25.07 -27.45
C ASP A 241 -0.54 25.38 -27.53
N GLU A 242 -0.08 26.41 -26.84
CA GLU A 242 1.34 26.79 -26.74
C GLU A 242 1.98 26.37 -25.40
N CYS A 243 1.23 25.66 -24.54
CA CYS A 243 1.66 25.26 -23.21
C CYS A 243 2.04 23.79 -23.16
N SER A 244 3.12 23.48 -22.42
CA SER A 244 3.52 22.11 -22.10
C SER A 244 3.13 21.76 -20.67
N PHE A 245 2.65 20.52 -20.48
CA PHE A 245 2.26 19.97 -19.18
C PHE A 245 2.88 18.58 -19.02
N THR A 246 3.12 18.18 -17.79
CA THR A 246 3.39 16.77 -17.51
C THR A 246 2.11 15.94 -17.62
N GLY A 247 2.25 14.64 -17.80
CA GLY A 247 1.09 13.74 -17.83
C GLY A 247 0.31 13.76 -16.51
N GLU A 248 1.00 13.92 -15.38
CA GLU A 248 0.41 14.01 -14.05
C GLU A 248 -0.37 15.31 -13.86
N GLU A 249 0.20 16.45 -14.30
CA GLU A 249 -0.49 17.75 -14.27
C GLU A 249 -1.79 17.68 -15.09
N ALA A 250 -1.71 17.17 -16.31
CA ALA A 250 -2.88 17.05 -17.19
C ALA A 250 -3.92 16.05 -16.64
N ALA A 251 -3.48 14.90 -16.13
CA ALA A 251 -4.36 13.91 -15.53
C ALA A 251 -5.10 14.48 -14.32
N GLY A 252 -4.39 15.16 -13.42
CA GLY A 252 -4.99 15.82 -12.25
C GLY A 252 -6.02 16.88 -12.65
N ALA A 253 -5.68 17.77 -13.61
CA ALA A 253 -6.57 18.80 -14.09
C ALA A 253 -7.86 18.22 -14.74
N PHE A 254 -7.73 17.13 -15.47
CA PHE A 254 -8.86 16.48 -16.15
C PHE A 254 -9.65 15.51 -15.22
N GLY A 255 -9.21 15.30 -13.99
CA GLY A 255 -9.84 14.36 -13.06
C GLY A 255 -9.66 12.91 -13.46
N LEU A 256 -8.56 12.58 -14.15
CA LEU A 256 -8.21 11.22 -14.55
C LEU A 256 -7.50 10.48 -13.41
N SER A 257 -7.76 9.18 -13.31
CA SER A 257 -7.13 8.32 -12.30
C SER A 257 -5.66 7.99 -12.60
N SER A 258 -5.19 8.26 -13.83
CA SER A 258 -3.84 7.88 -14.29
C SER A 258 -3.34 8.83 -15.36
N SER A 259 -2.02 9.00 -15.43
CA SER A 259 -1.35 9.66 -16.57
C SER A 259 -1.18 8.75 -17.78
N CYS A 260 -1.66 7.50 -17.74
CA CYS A 260 -1.81 6.66 -18.92
C CYS A 260 -3.20 6.89 -19.56
N PHE A 261 -3.33 7.97 -20.31
CA PHE A 261 -4.59 8.36 -20.94
C PHE A 261 -4.44 8.62 -22.43
N PHE A 262 -5.55 8.58 -23.13
CA PHE A 262 -5.70 8.96 -24.56
C PHE A 262 -6.79 10.00 -24.65
N THR A 263 -6.67 10.90 -25.63
CA THR A 263 -7.65 11.92 -25.91
C THR A 263 -8.35 11.61 -27.24
N GLU A 264 -9.67 11.57 -27.24
CA GLU A 264 -10.48 11.40 -28.41
C GLU A 264 -11.45 12.59 -28.56
N PRO A 265 -11.52 13.24 -29.73
CA PRO A 265 -12.55 14.23 -29.98
C PRO A 265 -13.93 13.56 -30.07
N GLN A 266 -14.93 14.12 -29.39
CA GLN A 266 -16.33 13.73 -29.53
C GLN A 266 -17.02 14.56 -30.59
#